data_81e5baaaf59e0848fb564976e2b6b80f
#
_entry.id   81e5baaaf59e0848fb564976e2b6b80f
#
_cell.length_a   1.000
_cell.length_b   1.000
_cell.length_c   1.000
_cell.angle_alpha   90.00
_cell.angle_beta   90.00
_cell.angle_gamma   90.00
#
_symmetry.space_group_name_H-M   'P 1'
#
loop_
_entity.id
_entity.type
_entity.pdbx_description
1 polymer ?
#
loop_
_entity_poly.entity_id
_entity_poly.type
_entity_poly.pdbx_seq_one_letter_code
_entity_poly.pdbx_strand_id
1 'polypeptide(L)'
;TKEDILDVIDYARKRSVTIVPEIEMPGHATAALSAYPELSCTGGPHEVETLWGIHKEVYCAGNEETFVFLENILREVSEIFPGPYIHIGGDECPKTRWENRPKSQKRIEDENLKQEHQLKSYFIKRIEK
;
A
#
# COMPACT_ATOMS: atom_id res chain seq x y z
N THR A 1 5.48 -4.20 19.52
CA THR A 1 4.19 -4.85 19.81
C THR A 1 3.05 -3.84 19.74
N LYS A 2 1.80 -4.29 19.79
CA LYS A 2 0.62 -3.43 19.84
C LYS A 2 0.64 -2.57 21.12
N GLU A 3 1.08 -3.15 22.21
CA GLU A 3 1.22 -2.47 23.51
C GLU A 3 2.19 -1.30 23.41
N ASP A 4 3.34 -1.48 22.77
CA ASP A 4 4.33 -0.41 22.56
C ASP A 4 3.75 0.76 21.74
N ILE A 5 2.94 0.44 20.72
CA ILE A 5 2.25 1.47 19.90
C ILE A 5 1.25 2.25 20.76
N LEU A 6 0.45 1.56 21.59
CA LEU A 6 -0.52 2.19 22.47
C LEU A 6 0.17 3.11 23.50
N ASP A 7 1.31 2.70 24.04
CA ASP A 7 2.12 3.53 24.94
C ASP A 7 2.62 4.80 24.26
N VAL A 8 3.09 4.70 23.00
CA VAL A 8 3.52 5.87 22.21
C VAL A 8 2.33 6.80 21.96
N ILE A 9 1.17 6.26 21.60
CA ILE A 9 -0.05 7.04 21.38
C ILE A 9 -0.47 7.79 22.65
N ASP A 10 -0.48 7.13 23.79
CA ASP A 10 -0.81 7.76 25.08
C ASP A 10 0.21 8.84 25.48
N TYR A 11 1.50 8.57 25.27
CA TYR A 11 2.55 9.56 25.50
C TYR A 11 2.37 10.82 24.63
N ALA A 12 2.05 10.65 23.35
CA ALA A 12 1.80 11.74 22.42
C ALA A 12 0.53 12.52 22.79
N ARG A 13 -0.56 11.83 23.11
CA ARG A 13 -1.84 12.41 23.56
C ARG A 13 -1.68 13.32 24.76
N LYS A 14 -0.89 12.92 25.78
CA LYS A 14 -0.57 13.73 26.97
C LYS A 14 0.19 15.02 26.64
N ARG A 15 0.69 15.16 25.39
CA ARG A 15 1.45 16.31 24.89
C ARG A 15 0.73 17.05 23.76
N SER A 16 -0.56 16.75 23.58
CA SER A 16 -1.38 17.32 22.49
C SER A 16 -0.78 17.06 21.10
N VAL A 17 -0.13 15.91 20.91
CA VAL A 17 0.39 15.43 19.63
C VAL A 17 -0.50 14.31 19.12
N THR A 18 -0.94 14.39 17.87
CA THR A 18 -1.67 13.31 17.18
C THR A 18 -0.67 12.48 16.38
N ILE A 19 -0.70 11.17 16.58
CA ILE A 19 0.06 10.22 15.74
C ILE A 19 -0.79 9.91 14.52
N VAL A 20 -0.23 10.10 13.34
CA VAL A 20 -0.79 9.68 12.05
C VAL A 20 0.03 8.50 11.56
N PRO A 21 -0.54 7.29 11.49
CA PRO A 21 0.17 6.14 10.93
C PRO A 21 0.31 6.29 9.40
N GLU A 22 1.42 5.81 8.86
CA GLU A 22 1.65 5.77 7.42
C GLU A 22 1.84 4.31 6.96
N ILE A 23 1.02 3.90 5.99
CA ILE A 23 1.06 2.59 5.35
C ILE A 23 1.25 2.82 3.86
N GLU A 24 2.49 2.72 3.39
CA GLU A 24 2.87 3.01 2.02
C GLU A 24 2.25 2.05 1.00
N MET A 25 1.61 2.64 -0.03
CA MET A 25 1.03 1.89 -1.16
C MET A 25 0.77 2.80 -2.37
N PRO A 26 0.82 2.30 -3.61
CA PRO A 26 1.19 0.93 -4.00
C PRO A 26 2.70 0.72 -4.12
N GLY A 27 3.52 1.75 -4.06
CA GLY A 27 4.99 1.70 -4.01
C GLY A 27 5.54 1.42 -2.61
N HIS A 28 6.85 1.43 -2.48
CA HIS A 28 7.58 1.20 -1.21
C HIS A 28 7.13 -0.05 -0.44
N ALA A 29 6.71 -1.08 -1.17
CA ALA A 29 6.05 -2.27 -0.64
C ALA A 29 6.96 -3.50 -0.56
N THR A 30 8.26 -3.37 -0.81
CA THR A 30 9.18 -4.53 -0.96
C THR A 30 9.22 -5.42 0.27
N ALA A 31 9.15 -4.87 1.48
CA ALA A 31 9.10 -5.65 2.71
C ALA A 31 7.81 -6.50 2.80
N ALA A 32 6.67 -5.92 2.49
CA ALA A 32 5.40 -6.64 2.46
C ALA A 32 5.37 -7.69 1.34
N LEU A 33 5.85 -7.35 0.14
CA LEU A 33 5.92 -8.26 -0.99
C LEU A 33 6.95 -9.39 -0.81
N SER A 34 7.94 -9.21 0.04
CA SER A 34 8.85 -10.27 0.46
C SER A 34 8.13 -11.32 1.32
N ALA A 35 7.20 -10.89 2.17
CA ALA A 35 6.39 -11.78 3.01
C ALA A 35 5.17 -12.35 2.26
N TYR A 36 4.59 -11.59 1.34
CA TYR A 36 3.38 -11.93 0.57
C TYR A 36 3.62 -11.71 -0.94
N PRO A 37 4.45 -12.54 -1.58
CA PRO A 37 4.87 -12.35 -2.97
C PRO A 37 3.72 -12.42 -3.98
N GLU A 38 2.63 -13.09 -3.64
CA GLU A 38 1.41 -13.21 -4.46
C GLU A 38 0.69 -11.87 -4.67
N LEU A 39 0.94 -10.87 -3.82
CA LEU A 39 0.38 -9.52 -3.94
C LEU A 39 1.14 -8.66 -4.95
N SER A 40 2.31 -9.13 -5.39
CA SER A 40 3.11 -8.46 -6.41
C SER A 40 2.62 -8.77 -7.83
N CYS A 41 3.11 -8.00 -8.79
CA CYS A 41 2.88 -8.29 -10.20
C CYS A 41 3.65 -9.52 -10.71
N THR A 42 4.72 -9.92 -10.06
CA THR A 42 5.64 -10.98 -10.53
C THR A 42 5.47 -12.31 -9.80
N GLY A 43 4.85 -12.30 -8.62
CA GLY A 43 4.68 -13.50 -7.79
C GLY A 43 5.93 -13.89 -7.00
N GLY A 44 6.98 -13.05 -7.02
CA GLY A 44 8.23 -13.28 -6.31
C GLY A 44 9.15 -14.33 -6.94
N PRO A 45 10.18 -14.78 -6.19
CA PRO A 45 10.53 -14.33 -4.85
C PRO A 45 10.99 -12.85 -4.81
N HIS A 46 10.80 -12.18 -3.68
CA HIS A 46 11.27 -10.83 -3.45
C HIS A 46 12.14 -10.79 -2.20
N GLU A 47 13.18 -9.97 -2.24
CA GLU A 47 14.02 -9.67 -1.08
C GLU A 47 13.60 -8.31 -0.49
N VAL A 48 13.79 -8.15 0.81
CA VAL A 48 13.61 -6.85 1.45
C VAL A 48 14.72 -5.91 0.99
N GLU A 49 14.34 -4.78 0.43
CA GLU A 49 15.31 -3.78 0.01
C GLU A 49 16.01 -3.14 1.20
N THR A 50 17.33 -3.06 1.10
CA THR A 50 18.21 -2.46 2.12
C THR A 50 18.88 -1.18 1.63
N LEU A 51 18.69 -0.83 0.36
CA LEU A 51 19.21 0.38 -0.24
C LEU A 51 18.12 1.44 -0.36
N TRP A 52 18.50 2.68 -0.15
CA TRP A 52 17.62 3.81 -0.39
C TRP A 52 17.30 3.95 -1.89
N GLY A 53 16.04 4.22 -2.21
CA GLY A 53 15.62 4.47 -3.58
C GLY A 53 14.16 4.14 -3.87
N ILE A 54 13.77 4.38 -5.13
CA ILE A 54 12.46 4.02 -5.67
C ILE A 54 12.58 2.64 -6.31
N HIS A 55 11.91 1.66 -5.73
CA HIS A 55 11.99 0.27 -6.17
C HIS A 55 10.86 -0.09 -7.13
N LYS A 56 11.14 -0.98 -8.08
CA LYS A 56 10.20 -1.37 -9.15
C LYS A 56 9.06 -2.25 -8.65
N GLU A 57 9.28 -2.95 -7.54
CA GLU A 57 8.29 -3.87 -6.98
C GLU A 57 7.20 -3.07 -6.25
N VAL A 58 5.99 -3.20 -6.74
CA VAL A 58 4.81 -2.51 -6.24
C VAL A 58 3.66 -3.50 -6.09
N TYR A 59 2.67 -3.17 -5.28
CA TYR A 59 1.43 -3.93 -5.22
C TYR A 59 0.77 -4.02 -6.60
N CYS A 60 0.21 -5.20 -6.92
CA CYS A 60 -0.43 -5.44 -8.20
C CYS A 60 -1.85 -4.84 -8.21
N ALA A 61 -2.03 -3.73 -8.92
CA ALA A 61 -3.32 -3.04 -9.05
C ALA A 61 -4.39 -3.85 -9.81
N GLY A 62 -4.00 -4.89 -10.52
CA GLY A 62 -4.91 -5.83 -11.19
C GLY A 62 -5.33 -7.02 -10.31
N ASN A 63 -4.76 -7.17 -9.12
CA ASN A 63 -5.04 -8.29 -8.23
C ASN A 63 -6.02 -7.89 -7.11
N GLU A 64 -7.19 -8.54 -7.05
CA GLU A 64 -8.20 -8.27 -6.00
C GLU A 64 -7.69 -8.60 -4.60
N GLU A 65 -6.89 -9.66 -4.45
CA GLU A 65 -6.34 -10.06 -3.16
C GLU A 65 -5.46 -8.96 -2.54
N THR A 66 -4.83 -8.13 -3.38
CA THR A 66 -4.08 -6.94 -2.93
C THR A 66 -5.00 -5.98 -2.17
N PHE A 67 -6.16 -5.69 -2.69
CA PHE A 67 -7.10 -4.76 -2.05
C PHE A 67 -7.69 -5.34 -0.77
N VAL A 68 -8.05 -6.63 -0.78
CA VAL A 68 -8.53 -7.33 0.43
C VAL A 68 -7.47 -7.33 1.53
N PHE A 69 -6.22 -7.59 1.18
CA PHE A 69 -5.10 -7.53 2.12
C PHE A 69 -4.93 -6.14 2.72
N LEU A 70 -4.87 -5.11 1.88
CA LEU A 70 -4.67 -3.72 2.32
C LEU A 70 -5.86 -3.20 3.14
N GLU A 71 -7.09 -3.56 2.78
CA GLU A 71 -8.28 -3.26 3.58
C GLU A 71 -8.19 -3.84 4.99
N ASN A 72 -7.75 -5.09 5.12
CA ASN A 72 -7.56 -5.72 6.42
C ASN A 72 -6.48 -5.02 7.26
N ILE A 73 -5.35 -4.64 6.64
CA ILE A 73 -4.30 -3.86 7.29
C ILE A 73 -4.82 -2.50 7.77
N LEU A 74 -5.51 -1.76 6.91
CA LEU A 74 -6.03 -0.44 7.25
C LEU A 74 -7.10 -0.51 8.35
N ARG A 75 -7.92 -1.57 8.35
CA ARG A 75 -8.90 -1.82 9.42
C ARG A 75 -8.19 -2.04 10.77
N GLU A 76 -7.16 -2.89 10.81
CA GLU A 76 -6.38 -3.12 12.04
C GLU A 76 -5.69 -1.84 12.51
N VAL A 77 -5.10 -1.07 11.60
CA VAL A 77 -4.46 0.23 11.91
C VAL A 77 -5.49 1.21 12.47
N SER A 78 -6.69 1.29 11.88
CA SER A 78 -7.75 2.19 12.36
C SER A 78 -8.27 1.85 13.76
N GLU A 79 -8.21 0.58 14.15
CA GLU A 79 -8.55 0.14 15.51
C GLU A 79 -7.50 0.53 16.56
N ILE A 80 -6.24 0.71 16.13
CA ILE A 80 -5.12 1.03 17.02
C ILE A 80 -4.95 2.54 17.17
N PHE A 81 -5.06 3.29 16.07
CA PHE A 81 -4.80 4.72 16.01
C PHE A 81 -6.11 5.53 16.07
N PRO A 82 -6.34 6.31 17.14
CA PRO A 82 -7.61 7.02 17.35
C PRO A 82 -7.74 8.31 16.54
N GLY A 83 -6.72 8.69 15.79
CA GLY A 83 -6.73 9.88 14.93
C GLY A 83 -7.65 9.70 13.72
N PRO A 84 -8.13 10.79 13.14
CA PRO A 84 -9.06 10.74 12.00
C PRO A 84 -8.37 10.46 10.66
N TYR A 85 -7.05 10.31 10.63
CA TYR A 85 -6.27 10.18 9.40
C TYR A 85 -5.32 8.99 9.46
N ILE A 86 -5.24 8.27 8.33
CA ILE A 86 -4.17 7.32 8.00
C ILE A 86 -3.52 7.86 6.73
N HIS A 87 -2.20 7.99 6.71
CA HIS A 87 -1.45 8.33 5.52
C HIS A 87 -1.19 7.06 4.72
N ILE A 88 -1.51 7.07 3.44
CA ILE A 88 -1.34 5.89 2.57
C ILE A 88 -0.19 6.04 1.57
N GLY A 89 0.61 7.11 1.70
CA GLY A 89 1.67 7.44 0.75
C GLY A 89 1.11 7.77 -0.62
N GLY A 90 1.42 6.94 -1.58
CA GLY A 90 0.85 7.02 -2.92
C GLY A 90 1.72 7.79 -3.92
N ASP A 91 2.87 8.24 -3.55
CA ASP A 91 3.87 8.82 -4.45
C ASP A 91 4.82 7.76 -5.04
N GLU A 92 5.83 8.16 -5.72
CA GLU A 92 6.97 7.37 -6.22
C GLU A 92 6.67 5.93 -6.68
N CYS A 93 5.49 5.71 -7.27
CA CYS A 93 5.06 4.39 -7.74
C CYS A 93 5.47 4.17 -9.20
N PRO A 94 6.50 3.35 -9.50
CA PRO A 94 6.84 2.95 -10.86
C PRO A 94 5.74 2.12 -11.49
N LYS A 95 5.46 2.35 -12.80
CA LYS A 95 4.40 1.65 -13.54
C LYS A 95 4.91 0.44 -14.32
N THR A 96 6.23 0.26 -14.41
CA THR A 96 6.88 -0.77 -15.22
C THR A 96 6.33 -2.18 -14.98
N ARG A 97 5.96 -2.50 -13.73
CA ARG A 97 5.36 -3.80 -13.42
C ARG A 97 3.93 -3.93 -13.93
N TRP A 98 3.18 -2.85 -13.95
CA TRP A 98 1.80 -2.84 -14.45
C TRP A 98 1.71 -2.88 -15.96
N GLU A 99 2.64 -2.22 -16.67
CA GLU A 99 2.71 -2.14 -18.14
C GLU A 99 2.78 -3.52 -18.80
N ASN A 100 3.46 -4.47 -18.16
CA ASN A 100 3.74 -5.78 -18.71
C ASN A 100 2.92 -6.92 -18.06
N ARG A 101 1.86 -6.58 -17.30
CA ARG A 101 1.09 -7.59 -16.56
C ARG A 101 -0.34 -7.71 -17.05
N PRO A 102 -0.76 -8.94 -17.48
CA PRO A 102 -2.11 -9.16 -17.99
C PRO A 102 -3.21 -8.74 -17.02
N LYS A 103 -3.05 -9.02 -15.71
CA LYS A 103 -4.04 -8.63 -14.69
C LYS A 103 -4.20 -7.11 -14.60
N SER A 104 -3.09 -6.35 -14.65
CA SER A 104 -3.12 -4.90 -14.60
C SER A 104 -3.69 -4.28 -15.88
N GLN A 105 -3.30 -4.82 -17.04
CA GLN A 105 -3.85 -4.37 -18.33
C GLN A 105 -5.34 -4.68 -18.44
N LYS A 106 -5.76 -5.88 -18.01
CA LYS A 106 -7.18 -6.22 -17.96
C LYS A 106 -7.96 -5.25 -17.04
N ARG A 107 -7.41 -4.86 -15.90
CA ARG A 107 -8.05 -3.86 -15.02
C ARG A 107 -8.20 -2.51 -15.71
N ILE A 108 -7.21 -2.08 -16.48
CA ILE A 108 -7.27 -0.86 -17.30
C ILE A 108 -8.44 -0.93 -18.28
N GLU A 109 -8.61 -2.06 -18.97
CA GLU A 109 -9.71 -2.28 -19.90
C GLU A 109 -11.08 -2.32 -19.16
N ASP A 110 -11.20 -3.13 -18.14
CA ASP A 110 -12.45 -3.33 -17.38
C ASP A 110 -12.97 -2.02 -16.76
N GLU A 111 -12.08 -1.14 -16.30
CA GLU A 111 -12.40 0.14 -15.68
C GLU A 111 -12.40 1.32 -16.68
N ASN A 112 -12.27 1.04 -17.98
CA ASN A 112 -12.19 2.05 -19.04
C ASN A 112 -11.10 3.13 -18.81
N LEU A 113 -9.97 2.71 -18.23
CA LEU A 113 -8.81 3.58 -18.03
C LEU A 113 -7.98 3.65 -19.32
N LYS A 114 -7.19 4.73 -19.46
CA LYS A 114 -6.41 4.94 -20.70
C LYS A 114 -4.95 4.49 -20.58
N GLN A 115 -4.44 4.45 -19.35
CA GLN A 115 -3.01 4.20 -19.09
C GLN A 115 -2.77 3.90 -17.62
N GLU A 116 -1.57 3.41 -17.28
CA GLU A 116 -1.14 3.01 -15.94
C GLU A 116 -1.19 4.15 -14.92
N HIS A 117 -1.05 5.39 -15.37
CA HIS A 117 -1.19 6.55 -14.49
C HIS A 117 -2.61 6.66 -13.92
N GLN A 118 -3.61 6.35 -14.74
CA GLN A 118 -4.99 6.30 -14.28
C GLN A 118 -5.28 5.06 -13.42
N LEU A 119 -4.56 3.96 -13.67
CA LEU A 119 -4.62 2.78 -12.82
C LEU A 119 -4.10 3.08 -11.40
N LYS A 120 -3.06 3.93 -11.26
CA LYS A 120 -2.64 4.44 -9.95
C LYS A 120 -3.75 5.24 -9.27
N SER A 121 -4.38 6.15 -10.00
CA SER A 121 -5.50 6.95 -9.47
C SER A 121 -6.69 6.06 -9.06
N TYR A 122 -6.99 5.02 -9.84
CA TYR A 122 -7.99 4.03 -9.52
C TYR A 122 -7.63 3.29 -8.22
N PHE A 123 -6.38 2.83 -8.09
CA PHE A 123 -5.89 2.15 -6.89
C PHE A 123 -6.13 2.99 -5.64
N ILE A 124 -5.64 4.24 -5.64
CA ILE A 124 -5.80 5.16 -4.51
C ILE A 124 -7.27 5.39 -4.17
N LYS A 125 -8.09 5.74 -5.15
CA LYS A 125 -9.55 5.97 -4.95
C LYS A 125 -10.28 4.76 -4.41
N ARG A 126 -9.81 3.57 -4.69
CA ARG A 126 -10.42 2.34 -4.18
C ARG A 126 -10.05 2.09 -2.73
N ILE A 127 -8.84 2.44 -2.34
CA ILE A 127 -8.35 2.34 -0.96
C ILE A 127 -9.01 3.39 -0.04
N GLU A 128 -9.34 4.58 -0.57
CA GLU A 128 -9.99 5.66 0.17
C GLU A 128 -11.46 5.39 0.55
N LYS A 129 -12.09 4.34 0.01
CA LYS A 129 -13.51 3.98 0.27
C LYS A 129 -13.68 3.13 1.52
#